data_23424669bffc7846109c86f7a56a85c3
#
_entry.id   23424669bffc7846109c86f7a56a85c3
#
_cell.length_a   1.000
_cell.length_b   1.000
_cell.length_c   1.000
_cell.angle_alpha   90.00
_cell.angle_beta   90.00
_cell.angle_gamma   90.00
#
_symmetry.space_group_name_H-M   'P 1'
#
loop_
_entity.id
_entity.type
_entity.pdbx_description
1 polymer ?
#
loop_
_entity_poly.entity_id
_entity_poly.type
_entity_poly.pdbx_seq_one_letter_code
_entity_poly.pdbx_strand_id
1 'polypeptide(L)' 'MRVLSTPEDGLARCEADGAETDVMTDLVGAVAVGDNLLVHAGVALQRLG' A
#
# COMPACT_ATOMS: atom_id res chain seq x y z
N MET A 1 -1.83 1.68 6.27
CA MET A 1 -0.51 2.19 5.86
C MET A 1 -0.68 3.22 4.76
N ARG A 2 0.23 4.15 4.68
CA ARG A 2 0.20 5.20 3.66
C ARG A 2 1.14 4.85 2.52
N VAL A 3 0.66 5.02 1.28
CA VAL A 3 1.46 4.75 0.08
C VAL A 3 2.51 5.84 -0.10
N LEU A 4 3.77 5.45 -0.22
CA LEU A 4 4.90 6.36 -0.45
C LEU A 4 5.29 6.44 -1.92
N SER A 5 5.14 5.35 -2.66
CA SER A 5 5.44 5.32 -4.08
C SER A 5 4.43 4.45 -4.81
N THR A 6 4.22 4.76 -6.09
CA THR A 6 3.27 4.01 -6.92
C THR A 6 3.75 2.58 -7.13
N PRO A 7 2.83 1.62 -7.31
CA PRO A 7 3.20 0.22 -7.44
C PRO A 7 4.09 -0.07 -8.64
N GLU A 8 5.07 -0.94 -8.43
CA GLU A 8 5.84 -1.57 -9.48
C GLU A 8 5.76 -3.07 -9.24
N ASP A 9 5.45 -3.83 -10.29
CA ASP A 9 5.31 -5.29 -10.21
C ASP A 9 4.30 -5.73 -9.14
N GLY A 10 3.23 -4.94 -8.96
CA GLY A 10 2.20 -5.25 -7.98
C GLY A 10 2.56 -4.92 -6.54
N LEU A 11 3.71 -4.28 -6.31
CA LEU A 11 4.16 -3.89 -4.97
C LEU A 11 4.26 -2.37 -4.85
N ALA A 12 3.68 -1.82 -3.81
CA ALA A 12 3.80 -0.40 -3.47
C ALA A 12 4.59 -0.26 -2.18
N ARG A 13 5.44 0.75 -2.11
CA ARG A 13 6.13 1.08 -0.87
C ARG A 13 5.18 1.85 0.03
N CYS A 14 4.96 1.34 1.23
CA CYS A 14 4.05 1.94 2.20
C CYS A 14 4.74 2.13 3.53
N GLU A 15 4.18 3.00 4.37
CA GLU A 15 4.72 3.22 5.71
C GLU A 15 3.61 3.30 6.75
N ALA A 16 3.94 2.90 7.97
CA ALA A 16 3.12 3.11 9.15
C ALA A 16 4.07 3.33 10.33
N ASP A 17 3.83 4.41 11.08
CA ASP A 17 4.62 4.73 12.28
C ASP A 17 6.13 4.75 12.02
N GLY A 18 6.53 5.24 10.85
CA GLY A 18 7.93 5.34 10.47
C GLY A 18 8.54 4.07 9.91
N ALA A 19 7.83 2.94 9.92
CA ALA A 19 8.32 1.69 9.34
C ALA A 19 7.82 1.57 7.89
N GLU A 20 8.73 1.30 6.96
CA GLU A 20 8.42 1.15 5.55
C GLU A 20 8.45 -0.32 5.16
N THR A 21 7.54 -0.71 4.28
CA THR A 21 7.50 -2.07 3.77
C THR A 21 6.88 -2.07 2.37
N ASP A 22 7.16 -3.13 1.61
CA ASP A 22 6.51 -3.35 0.32
C ASP A 22 5.19 -4.08 0.56
N VAL A 23 4.15 -3.62 -0.13
CA VAL A 23 2.79 -4.13 0.05
C VAL A 23 2.23 -4.54 -1.31
N MET A 24 1.66 -5.74 -1.38
CA MET A 24 0.98 -6.21 -2.58
C MET A 24 -0.33 -5.46 -2.74
N THR A 25 -0.57 -4.90 -3.92
CA THR A 25 -1.74 -4.06 -4.18
C THR A 25 -2.70 -4.65 -5.20
N ASP A 26 -2.53 -5.93 -5.58
CA ASP A 26 -3.36 -6.55 -6.61
C ASP A 26 -4.85 -6.53 -6.28
N LEU A 27 -5.21 -6.67 -5.01
CA LEU A 27 -6.60 -6.73 -4.60
C LEU A 27 -7.32 -5.38 -4.64
N VAL A 28 -6.59 -4.28 -4.50
CA VAL A 28 -7.17 -2.94 -4.44
C VAL A 28 -7.03 -2.17 -5.75
N GLY A 29 -6.25 -2.69 -6.68
CA GLY A 29 -6.03 -2.04 -7.97
C GLY A 29 -5.11 -0.83 -7.89
N ALA A 30 -5.38 0.18 -8.70
CA ALA A 30 -4.52 1.36 -8.78
C ALA A 30 -4.53 2.15 -7.48
N VAL A 31 -3.34 2.50 -6.98
CA VAL A 31 -3.19 3.35 -5.81
C VAL A 31 -2.29 4.52 -6.17
N ALA A 32 -2.37 5.59 -5.40
CA ALA A 32 -1.56 6.80 -5.59
C ALA A 32 -0.81 7.12 -4.31
N VAL A 33 0.29 7.86 -4.45
CA VAL A 33 1.06 8.35 -3.31
C VAL A 33 0.12 9.14 -2.39
N GLY A 34 0.17 8.84 -1.11
CA GLY A 34 -0.69 9.46 -0.10
C GLY A 34 -1.96 8.69 0.22
N ASP A 35 -2.30 7.67 -0.59
CA ASP A 35 -3.46 6.83 -0.29
C ASP A 35 -3.23 6.04 0.99
N ASN A 36 -4.30 5.82 1.76
CA ASN A 36 -4.25 4.96 2.93
C ASN A 36 -4.81 3.60 2.58
N LEU A 37 -4.12 2.56 3.01
CA LEU A 37 -4.50 1.18 2.75
C LEU A 37 -4.65 0.40 4.04
N LEU A 38 -5.66 -0.46 4.09
CA LEU A 38 -5.77 -1.49 5.12
C LEU A 38 -4.91 -2.66 4.67
N VAL A 39 -3.84 -2.95 5.44
CA VAL A 39 -2.84 -3.96 5.07
C VAL A 39 -2.81 -5.06 6.12
N HIS A 40 -2.79 -6.30 5.66
CA HIS A 40 -2.64 -7.45 6.53
C HIS A 40 -1.65 -8.42 5.88
N ALA A 41 -0.63 -8.82 6.64
CA ALA A 41 0.39 -9.76 6.19
C ALA A 41 1.05 -9.34 4.86
N GLY A 42 1.29 -8.04 4.67
CA GLY A 42 1.94 -7.53 3.47
C GLY A 42 1.02 -7.39 2.24
N VAL A 43 -0.29 -7.58 2.42
CA VAL A 43 -1.26 -7.48 1.33
C VAL A 43 -2.27 -6.38 1.65
N ALA A 44 -2.45 -5.46 0.69
CA ALA A 44 -3.48 -4.44 0.83
C ALA A 44 -4.84 -5.07 0.57
N LEU A 45 -5.74 -4.95 1.54
CA LEU A 45 -7.07 -5.55 1.47
C LEU A 45 -8.13 -4.55 1.02
N GLN A 46 -7.93 -3.27 1.33
CA GLN A 46 -8.93 -2.25 1.08
C GLN A 46 -8.25 -0.89 1.04
N ARG A 47 -8.71 -0.04 0.15
CA ARG A 47 -8.28 1.36 0.13
C ARG A 47 -9.21 2.14 1.07
N LEU A 48 -8.60 2.85 2.03
CA LEU A 48 -9.32 3.66 3.00
C LEU A 48 -9.51 5.06 2.41
N GLY A 49 -10.71 5.53 2.44
CA GLY A 49 -11.12 6.77 1.79
C GLY A 49 -10.40 8.04 2.20
#